data_ba52b64641924c44377f0a34c8247921
#
_entry.id   ba52b64641924c44377f0a34c8247921
#
_cell.length_a   1.000
_cell.length_b   1.000
_cell.length_c   1.000
_cell.angle_alpha   90.00
_cell.angle_beta   90.00
_cell.angle_gamma   90.00
#
_symmetry.space_group_name_H-M   'P 1'
#
loop_
_entity.id
_entity.type
_entity.pdbx_description
1 polymer ?
#
loop_
_entity_poly.entity_id
_entity_poly.type
_entity_poly.pdbx_seq_one_letter_code
_entity_poly.pdbx_strand_id
1 'polypeptide(L)'
;MYKAREKYSKLETGRSQFLDTAIECSELTLPYLVTRDENYKGKRTLLQPYQSVGAKAVVTLAAKLMLAILPPQTSFFKLQVRDDKLGESLDPAMRSELDLSFSKIERMIADYISASNDRVVVHQALKHLIVSGNALIFMGKDGLKHYPLQRYVVDRDGNGNVIEIVTKEMISRKVLGLAPAKPNEEVNDEYGATEDDAEVYTCVRMDESSGNWKWHQEVDDQILPGSQSTAPKNASPWLVLRFNTCLLYTSDAADDMFR
;
A
#
# COMPACT_ATOMS: atom_id res chain seq x y z
N MET A 1 15.58 -19.95 -2.64
CA MET A 1 14.50 -18.98 -2.40
C MET A 1 15.18 -17.73 -1.87
N TYR A 2 15.08 -16.59 -2.53
CA TYR A 2 15.69 -15.36 -2.03
C TYR A 2 14.96 -14.93 -0.75
N LYS A 3 15.74 -14.46 0.25
CA LYS A 3 15.18 -13.89 1.47
C LYS A 3 14.46 -12.58 1.14
N ALA A 4 13.39 -12.27 1.86
CA ALA A 4 12.61 -11.05 1.60
C ALA A 4 13.46 -9.79 1.68
N ARG A 5 14.41 -9.72 2.62
CA ARG A 5 15.38 -8.63 2.76
C ARG A 5 16.25 -8.44 1.51
N GLU A 6 16.81 -9.52 0.95
CA GLU A 6 17.65 -9.46 -0.25
C GLU A 6 16.85 -8.99 -1.46
N LYS A 7 15.61 -9.49 -1.61
CA LYS A 7 14.71 -9.08 -2.69
C LYS A 7 14.34 -7.60 -2.55
N TYR A 8 14.02 -7.15 -1.33
CA TYR A 8 13.73 -5.74 -1.06
C TYR A 8 14.90 -4.86 -1.47
N SER A 9 16.11 -5.15 -1.00
CA SER A 9 17.32 -4.37 -1.31
C SER A 9 17.63 -4.32 -2.81
N LYS A 10 17.47 -5.45 -3.52
CA LYS A 10 17.66 -5.49 -4.97
C LYS A 10 16.69 -4.56 -5.71
N LEU A 11 15.40 -4.65 -5.41
CA LEU A 11 14.36 -3.84 -6.04
C LEU A 11 14.45 -2.36 -5.63
N GLU A 12 14.85 -2.08 -4.39
CA GLU A 12 15.09 -0.73 -3.91
C GLU A 12 16.24 -0.05 -4.66
N THR A 13 17.35 -0.76 -4.86
CA THR A 13 18.47 -0.26 -5.64
C THR A 13 18.07 0.04 -7.09
N GLY A 14 17.29 -0.85 -7.71
CA GLY A 14 16.83 -0.66 -9.10
C GLY A 14 15.94 0.57 -9.30
N ARG A 15 15.24 1.04 -8.25
CA ARG A 15 14.35 2.22 -8.32
C ARG A 15 14.94 3.48 -7.69
N SER A 16 16.23 3.53 -7.37
CA SER A 16 16.85 4.67 -6.64
C SER A 16 16.59 6.00 -7.31
N GLN A 17 16.78 6.11 -8.63
CA GLN A 17 16.52 7.32 -9.40
C GLN A 17 15.06 7.79 -9.31
N PHE A 18 14.12 6.86 -9.35
CA PHE A 18 12.70 7.17 -9.17
C PHE A 18 12.40 7.69 -7.76
N LEU A 19 13.02 7.07 -6.75
CA LEU A 19 12.86 7.49 -5.37
C LEU A 19 13.42 8.90 -5.13
N ASP A 20 14.58 9.23 -5.69
CA ASP A 20 15.17 10.56 -5.64
C ASP A 20 14.24 11.62 -6.26
N THR A 21 13.67 11.34 -7.43
CA THR A 21 12.68 12.21 -8.07
C THR A 21 11.43 12.38 -7.20
N ALA A 22 10.93 11.32 -6.56
CA ALA A 22 9.77 11.38 -5.68
C ALA A 22 10.06 12.22 -4.42
N ILE A 23 11.28 12.15 -3.88
CA ILE A 23 11.74 12.98 -2.76
C ILE A 23 11.76 14.45 -3.18
N GLU A 24 12.35 14.80 -4.33
CA GLU A 24 12.38 16.17 -4.85
C GLU A 24 10.96 16.72 -5.06
N CYS A 25 10.05 15.94 -5.64
CA CYS A 25 8.64 16.31 -5.77
C CYS A 25 7.97 16.54 -4.41
N SER A 26 8.30 15.73 -3.41
CA SER A 26 7.81 15.88 -2.04
C SER A 26 8.37 17.16 -1.40
N GLU A 27 9.67 17.43 -1.53
CA GLU A 27 10.32 18.63 -1.00
C GLU A 27 9.70 19.92 -1.56
N LEU A 28 9.30 19.92 -2.83
CA LEU A 28 8.66 21.07 -3.48
C LEU A 28 7.17 21.23 -3.17
N THR A 29 6.53 20.19 -2.62
CA THR A 29 5.08 20.18 -2.36
C THR A 29 4.77 19.96 -0.87
N LEU A 30 4.82 18.72 -0.41
CA LEU A 30 4.54 18.28 0.96
C LEU A 30 5.73 17.49 1.50
N PRO A 31 6.76 18.13 2.07
CA PRO A 31 8.05 17.52 2.43
C PRO A 31 7.97 16.33 3.39
N TYR A 32 6.85 16.18 4.10
CA TYR A 32 6.64 15.10 5.05
C TYR A 32 6.16 13.78 4.41
N LEU A 33 5.77 13.78 3.12
CA LEU A 33 5.21 12.59 2.47
C LEU A 33 6.30 11.56 2.14
N VAL A 34 7.37 12.00 1.46
CA VAL A 34 8.49 11.15 1.10
C VAL A 34 9.76 11.87 1.56
N THR A 35 10.51 11.27 2.49
CA THR A 35 11.69 11.88 3.11
C THR A 35 12.94 11.07 2.79
N ARG A 36 14.14 11.70 2.80
CA ARG A 36 15.41 10.98 2.61
C ARG A 36 15.68 10.00 3.74
N ASP A 37 15.34 10.41 4.96
CA ASP A 37 15.62 9.62 6.18
C ASP A 37 14.36 8.91 6.66
N GLU A 38 14.19 7.66 6.23
CA GLU A 38 12.99 6.88 6.54
C GLU A 38 12.95 6.41 8.00
N ASN A 39 14.08 6.00 8.54
CA ASN A 39 14.18 5.36 9.86
C ASN A 39 14.46 6.32 11.02
N TYR A 40 14.56 7.61 10.74
CA TYR A 40 14.91 8.58 11.76
C TYR A 40 13.75 8.86 12.72
N LYS A 41 13.87 8.44 13.96
CA LYS A 41 12.89 8.70 15.04
C LYS A 41 13.11 10.05 15.76
N GLY A 42 14.21 10.71 15.47
CA GLY A 42 14.59 11.98 16.10
C GLY A 42 13.91 13.21 15.48
N LYS A 43 14.40 14.39 15.85
CA LYS A 43 13.94 15.66 15.33
C LYS A 43 14.31 15.79 13.86
N ARG A 44 13.33 15.74 12.96
CA ARG A 44 13.55 15.95 11.53
C ARG A 44 13.49 17.41 11.18
N THR A 45 14.48 17.90 10.46
CA THR A 45 14.43 19.21 9.82
C THR A 45 13.96 19.01 8.40
N LEU A 46 12.65 19.24 8.17
CA LEU A 46 12.09 19.16 6.81
C LEU A 46 12.43 20.43 6.06
N LEU A 47 12.72 20.27 4.76
CA LEU A 47 12.90 21.41 3.85
C LEU A 47 11.58 22.19 3.80
N GLN A 48 11.66 23.49 4.00
CA GLN A 48 10.49 24.35 3.94
C GLN A 48 10.43 25.00 2.56
N PRO A 49 9.45 24.65 1.71
CA PRO A 49 9.36 25.23 0.36
C PRO A 49 9.09 26.73 0.43
N TYR A 50 9.74 27.51 -0.43
CA TYR A 50 9.57 28.97 -0.49
C TYR A 50 8.15 29.41 -0.84
N GLN A 51 7.38 28.55 -1.50
CA GLN A 51 6.02 28.83 -1.96
C GLN A 51 5.05 27.72 -1.56
N SER A 52 3.85 28.11 -1.14
CA SER A 52 2.81 27.16 -0.75
C SER A 52 1.92 26.67 -1.91
N VAL A 53 2.22 27.09 -3.15
CA VAL A 53 1.38 26.77 -4.32
C VAL A 53 1.30 25.28 -4.55
N GLY A 54 2.44 24.56 -4.53
CA GLY A 54 2.51 23.10 -4.68
C GLY A 54 1.74 22.38 -3.59
N ALA A 55 1.93 22.76 -2.34
CA ALA A 55 1.21 22.18 -1.21
C ALA A 55 -0.31 22.36 -1.33
N LYS A 56 -0.76 23.57 -1.66
CA LYS A 56 -2.19 23.85 -1.86
C LYS A 56 -2.78 23.06 -3.03
N ALA A 57 -2.04 22.95 -4.14
CA ALA A 57 -2.47 22.18 -5.31
C ALA A 57 -2.67 20.69 -4.95
N VAL A 58 -1.68 20.06 -4.30
CA VAL A 58 -1.78 18.65 -3.88
C VAL A 58 -2.94 18.42 -2.92
N VAL A 59 -3.09 19.25 -1.88
CA VAL A 59 -4.17 19.12 -0.91
C VAL A 59 -5.54 19.30 -1.56
N THR A 60 -5.69 20.31 -2.44
CA THR A 60 -6.95 20.57 -3.14
C THR A 60 -7.30 19.44 -4.10
N LEU A 61 -6.32 18.94 -4.87
CA LEU A 61 -6.55 17.84 -5.80
C LEU A 61 -6.90 16.55 -5.05
N ALA A 62 -6.17 16.21 -3.97
CA ALA A 62 -6.47 15.05 -3.15
C ALA A 62 -7.88 15.13 -2.54
N ALA A 63 -8.30 16.30 -2.06
CA ALA A 63 -9.65 16.49 -1.53
C ALA A 63 -10.73 16.32 -2.62
N LYS A 64 -10.52 16.86 -3.83
CA LYS A 64 -11.45 16.67 -4.95
C LYS A 64 -11.55 15.22 -5.38
N LEU A 65 -10.41 14.50 -5.50
CA LEU A 65 -10.39 13.08 -5.81
C LEU A 65 -11.10 12.27 -4.72
N MET A 66 -10.87 12.61 -3.45
CA MET A 66 -11.55 11.96 -2.34
C MET A 66 -13.05 12.08 -2.41
N LEU A 67 -13.57 13.27 -2.73
CA LEU A 67 -15.01 13.49 -2.91
C LEU A 67 -15.58 12.74 -4.13
N ALA A 68 -14.79 12.57 -5.17
CA ALA A 68 -15.21 11.83 -6.36
C ALA A 68 -15.23 10.31 -6.14
N ILE A 69 -14.24 9.77 -5.40
CA ILE A 69 -14.09 8.32 -5.18
C ILE A 69 -14.99 7.84 -4.03
N LEU A 70 -15.00 8.58 -2.90
CA LEU A 70 -15.77 8.25 -1.69
C LEU A 70 -16.61 9.42 -1.24
N PRO A 71 -17.72 9.73 -1.95
CA PRO A 71 -18.63 10.80 -1.54
C PRO A 71 -19.24 10.51 -0.16
N PRO A 72 -19.37 11.52 0.72
CA PRO A 72 -19.77 11.28 2.11
C PRO A 72 -21.25 10.94 2.31
N GLN A 73 -22.11 11.31 1.36
CA GLN A 73 -23.57 11.23 1.54
C GLN A 73 -24.29 10.39 0.49
N THR A 74 -23.58 9.89 -0.51
CA THR A 74 -24.15 9.10 -1.59
C THR A 74 -23.46 7.76 -1.72
N SER A 75 -24.19 6.73 -2.07
CA SER A 75 -23.57 5.44 -2.42
C SER A 75 -22.71 5.62 -3.66
N PHE A 76 -21.43 5.23 -3.59
CA PHE A 76 -20.47 5.30 -4.69
C PHE A 76 -20.37 3.98 -5.47
N PHE A 77 -21.13 2.97 -5.06
CA PHE A 77 -21.22 1.67 -5.74
C PHE A 77 -22.65 1.15 -5.65
N LYS A 78 -23.00 0.25 -6.57
CA LYS A 78 -24.28 -0.42 -6.60
C LYS A 78 -24.06 -1.92 -6.81
N LEU A 79 -24.72 -2.72 -5.98
CA LEU A 79 -24.74 -4.18 -6.14
C LEU A 79 -25.85 -4.56 -7.09
N GLN A 80 -25.53 -5.39 -8.08
CA GLN A 80 -26.47 -5.92 -9.04
C GLN A 80 -26.17 -7.39 -9.33
N VAL A 81 -27.21 -8.17 -9.53
CA VAL A 81 -27.04 -9.53 -10.03
C VAL A 81 -26.93 -9.46 -11.55
N ARG A 82 -25.98 -10.21 -12.10
CA ARG A 82 -25.83 -10.31 -13.56
C ARG A 82 -26.93 -11.21 -14.10
N ASP A 83 -27.69 -10.67 -15.04
CA ASP A 83 -28.84 -11.35 -15.67
C ASP A 83 -28.43 -12.64 -16.40
N ASP A 84 -27.17 -12.72 -16.88
CA ASP A 84 -26.61 -13.90 -17.55
C ASP A 84 -26.49 -15.15 -16.64
N LYS A 85 -26.42 -14.96 -15.31
CA LYS A 85 -26.29 -16.08 -14.34
C LYS A 85 -27.61 -16.54 -13.73
N LEU A 86 -28.63 -15.72 -13.76
CA LEU A 86 -29.93 -16.02 -13.10
C LEU A 86 -31.00 -16.54 -14.07
N GLY A 87 -30.73 -16.54 -15.37
CA GLY A 87 -31.72 -16.96 -16.37
C GLY A 87 -32.95 -16.02 -16.44
N GLU A 88 -33.70 -16.10 -17.52
CA GLU A 88 -34.91 -15.30 -17.74
C GLU A 88 -36.09 -15.60 -16.80
N SER A 89 -35.89 -16.43 -15.78
CA SER A 89 -36.95 -17.03 -14.96
C SER A 89 -37.15 -16.46 -13.55
N LEU A 90 -36.52 -15.32 -13.20
CA LEU A 90 -36.79 -14.72 -11.91
C LEU A 90 -38.10 -13.94 -11.92
N ASP A 91 -39.01 -14.34 -11.02
CA ASP A 91 -40.24 -13.63 -10.74
C ASP A 91 -39.96 -12.17 -10.39
N PRO A 92 -40.69 -11.17 -10.93
CA PRO A 92 -40.54 -9.76 -10.59
C PRO A 92 -40.57 -9.44 -9.08
N ALA A 93 -41.35 -10.20 -8.31
CA ALA A 93 -41.40 -10.07 -6.85
C ALA A 93 -40.05 -10.45 -6.20
N MET A 94 -39.43 -11.53 -6.65
CA MET A 94 -38.14 -11.99 -6.15
C MET A 94 -36.99 -11.02 -6.52
N ARG A 95 -37.04 -10.41 -7.72
CA ARG A 95 -36.09 -9.34 -8.11
C ARG A 95 -36.19 -8.15 -7.18
N SER A 96 -37.41 -7.69 -6.86
CA SER A 96 -37.61 -6.57 -5.94
C SER A 96 -37.09 -6.85 -4.53
N GLU A 97 -37.25 -8.06 -4.01
CA GLU A 97 -36.73 -8.48 -2.71
C GLU A 97 -35.19 -8.54 -2.70
N LEU A 98 -34.57 -9.01 -3.78
CA LEU A 98 -33.12 -9.01 -3.94
C LEU A 98 -32.56 -7.58 -4.00
N ASP A 99 -33.18 -6.67 -4.75
CA ASP A 99 -32.77 -5.27 -4.85
C ASP A 99 -32.87 -4.55 -3.49
N LEU A 100 -33.91 -4.83 -2.70
CA LEU A 100 -34.04 -4.34 -1.33
C LEU A 100 -32.92 -4.87 -0.41
N SER A 101 -32.58 -6.14 -0.56
CA SER A 101 -31.49 -6.78 0.20
C SER A 101 -30.14 -6.17 -0.15
N PHE A 102 -29.86 -5.96 -1.44
CA PHE A 102 -28.64 -5.31 -1.90
C PHE A 102 -28.55 -3.86 -1.40
N SER A 103 -29.65 -3.10 -1.46
CA SER A 103 -29.67 -1.73 -0.96
C SER A 103 -29.40 -1.66 0.56
N LYS A 104 -29.81 -2.66 1.34
CA LYS A 104 -29.45 -2.77 2.76
C LYS A 104 -27.95 -3.02 2.95
N ILE A 105 -27.37 -3.94 2.15
CA ILE A 105 -25.93 -4.25 2.20
C ILE A 105 -25.12 -3.03 1.78
N GLU A 106 -25.50 -2.32 0.72
CA GLU A 106 -24.84 -1.09 0.26
C GLU A 106 -24.81 -0.04 1.37
N ARG A 107 -25.92 0.14 2.07
CA ARG A 107 -26.02 1.08 3.20
C ARG A 107 -25.13 0.66 4.36
N MET A 108 -25.14 -0.61 4.72
CA MET A 108 -24.29 -1.13 5.80
C MET A 108 -22.79 -0.93 5.49
N ILE A 109 -22.37 -1.15 4.25
CA ILE A 109 -20.98 -0.92 3.82
C ILE A 109 -20.66 0.58 3.87
N ALA A 110 -21.55 1.45 3.39
CA ALA A 110 -21.35 2.88 3.43
C ALA A 110 -21.25 3.42 4.86
N ASP A 111 -22.08 2.91 5.76
CA ASP A 111 -22.05 3.25 7.20
C ASP A 111 -20.74 2.76 7.84
N TYR A 112 -20.29 1.55 7.53
CA TYR A 112 -19.01 1.02 8.00
C TYR A 112 -17.82 1.89 7.56
N ILE A 113 -17.74 2.23 6.27
CA ILE A 113 -16.68 3.10 5.73
C ILE A 113 -16.73 4.50 6.37
N SER A 114 -17.90 4.99 6.67
CA SER A 114 -18.09 6.31 7.33
C SER A 114 -17.66 6.29 8.80
N ALA A 115 -17.84 5.17 9.48
CA ALA A 115 -17.45 4.98 10.88
C ALA A 115 -15.96 4.62 11.04
N SER A 116 -15.34 4.05 10.00
CA SER A 116 -13.93 3.63 10.00
C SER A 116 -13.00 4.80 9.70
N ASN A 117 -11.69 4.57 9.95
CA ASN A 117 -10.61 5.50 9.60
C ASN A 117 -10.21 5.41 8.12
N ASP A 118 -10.89 4.60 7.32
CA ASP A 118 -10.51 4.28 5.94
C ASP A 118 -10.46 5.51 5.04
N ARG A 119 -11.36 6.46 5.26
CA ARG A 119 -11.37 7.73 4.50
C ARG A 119 -10.09 8.53 4.69
N VAL A 120 -9.53 8.55 5.91
CA VAL A 120 -8.26 9.23 6.21
C VAL A 120 -7.12 8.53 5.51
N VAL A 121 -7.09 7.19 5.56
CA VAL A 121 -6.06 6.37 4.91
C VAL A 121 -6.09 6.55 3.39
N VAL A 122 -7.26 6.52 2.77
CA VAL A 122 -7.41 6.77 1.32
C VAL A 122 -6.97 8.18 0.96
N HIS A 123 -7.31 9.20 1.76
CA HIS A 123 -6.87 10.57 1.51
C HIS A 123 -5.34 10.72 1.59
N GLN A 124 -4.69 10.02 2.53
CA GLN A 124 -3.22 9.97 2.59
C GLN A 124 -2.64 9.27 1.36
N ALA A 125 -3.19 8.12 0.98
CA ALA A 125 -2.77 7.39 -0.22
C ALA A 125 -2.90 8.24 -1.49
N LEU A 126 -3.97 9.03 -1.62
CA LEU A 126 -4.15 9.96 -2.74
C LEU A 126 -3.10 11.05 -2.78
N LYS A 127 -2.67 11.61 -1.65
CA LYS A 127 -1.55 12.57 -1.61
C LYS A 127 -0.25 11.92 -2.09
N HIS A 128 0.07 10.71 -1.61
CA HIS A 128 1.22 9.97 -2.11
C HIS A 128 1.12 9.68 -3.60
N LEU A 129 -0.06 9.26 -4.07
CA LEU A 129 -0.30 8.96 -5.48
C LEU A 129 -0.08 10.20 -6.37
N ILE A 130 -0.51 11.39 -5.93
CA ILE A 130 -0.33 12.65 -6.66
C ILE A 130 1.16 13.06 -6.69
N VAL A 131 1.86 12.95 -5.57
CA VAL A 131 3.24 13.45 -5.44
C VAL A 131 4.25 12.45 -6.00
N SER A 132 4.12 11.17 -5.67
CA SER A 132 5.07 10.12 -6.06
C SER A 132 4.58 9.21 -7.18
N GLY A 133 3.35 9.39 -7.67
CA GLY A 133 2.79 8.55 -8.72
C GLY A 133 2.43 7.13 -8.31
N ASN A 134 2.74 6.70 -7.10
CA ASN A 134 2.52 5.35 -6.59
C ASN A 134 1.98 5.36 -5.16
N ALA A 135 1.12 4.40 -4.85
CA ALA A 135 0.65 4.15 -3.50
C ALA A 135 0.34 2.66 -3.31
N LEU A 136 0.62 2.13 -2.12
CA LEU A 136 0.24 0.78 -1.71
C LEU A 136 -0.74 0.86 -0.55
N ILE A 137 -1.87 0.17 -0.70
CA ILE A 137 -2.88 0.03 0.35
C ILE A 137 -3.04 -1.46 0.66
N PHE A 138 -3.07 -1.78 1.93
CA PHE A 138 -3.42 -3.11 2.43
C PHE A 138 -4.78 -3.05 3.12
N MET A 139 -5.66 -3.97 2.77
CA MET A 139 -6.98 -4.14 3.37
C MET A 139 -6.90 -5.23 4.44
N GLY A 140 -6.70 -4.82 5.68
CA GLY A 140 -6.65 -5.69 6.84
C GLY A 140 -8.01 -5.90 7.49
N LYS A 141 -8.06 -6.74 8.53
CA LYS A 141 -9.27 -6.94 9.35
C LYS A 141 -9.67 -5.69 10.13
N ASP A 142 -8.68 -4.87 10.50
CA ASP A 142 -8.85 -3.67 11.32
C ASP A 142 -9.03 -2.39 10.45
N GLY A 143 -9.19 -2.54 9.14
CA GLY A 143 -9.35 -1.45 8.17
C GLY A 143 -8.20 -1.34 7.18
N LEU A 144 -8.19 -0.21 6.47
CA LEU A 144 -7.16 0.08 5.47
C LEU A 144 -5.87 0.56 6.12
N LYS A 145 -4.73 0.12 5.56
CA LYS A 145 -3.39 0.59 5.91
C LYS A 145 -2.67 1.06 4.66
N HIS A 146 -2.16 2.28 4.68
CA HIS A 146 -1.34 2.84 3.62
C HIS A 146 0.15 2.62 3.94
N TYR A 147 0.91 2.23 2.92
CA TYR A 147 2.37 2.13 2.98
C TYR A 147 3.00 3.27 2.19
N PRO A 148 3.85 4.11 2.82
CA PRO A 148 4.64 5.11 2.10
C PRO A 148 5.56 4.46 1.07
N LEU A 149 5.90 5.20 0.00
CA LEU A 149 6.71 4.69 -1.11
C LEU A 149 8.02 4.03 -0.67
N GLN A 150 8.67 4.57 0.35
CA GLN A 150 9.94 4.05 0.89
C GLN A 150 9.81 2.69 1.58
N ARG A 151 8.61 2.32 2.04
CA ARG A 151 8.37 1.10 2.83
C ARG A 151 7.87 -0.09 2.04
N TYR A 152 7.84 0.00 0.73
CA TYR A 152 7.47 -1.14 -0.10
C TYR A 152 8.19 -1.10 -1.44
N VAL A 153 8.40 -2.25 -2.01
CA VAL A 153 8.87 -2.44 -3.38
C VAL A 153 7.92 -3.38 -4.10
N VAL A 154 7.80 -3.21 -5.42
CA VAL A 154 6.89 -4.02 -6.25
C VAL A 154 7.66 -4.52 -7.44
N ASP A 155 7.60 -5.81 -7.68
CA ASP A 155 8.07 -6.46 -8.90
C ASP A 155 6.91 -6.67 -9.87
N ARG A 156 7.12 -6.36 -11.16
CA ARG A 156 6.07 -6.41 -12.19
C ARG A 156 6.59 -7.16 -13.42
N ASP A 157 5.66 -7.75 -14.16
CA ASP A 157 5.95 -8.30 -15.48
C ASP A 157 6.03 -7.20 -16.56
N GLY A 158 6.43 -7.58 -17.78
CA GLY A 158 6.49 -6.68 -18.93
C GLY A 158 5.13 -6.06 -19.33
N ASN A 159 4.02 -6.61 -18.87
CA ASN A 159 2.66 -6.07 -19.06
C ASN A 159 2.24 -5.13 -17.93
N GLY A 160 3.08 -4.96 -16.90
CA GLY A 160 2.79 -4.14 -15.74
C GLY A 160 1.98 -4.83 -14.64
N ASN A 161 1.70 -6.14 -14.76
CA ASN A 161 1.02 -6.89 -13.71
C ASN A 161 1.97 -7.09 -12.52
N VAL A 162 1.41 -7.03 -11.33
CA VAL A 162 2.17 -7.25 -10.09
C VAL A 162 2.48 -8.74 -9.93
N ILE A 163 3.77 -9.08 -9.81
CA ILE A 163 4.26 -10.44 -9.53
C ILE A 163 4.52 -10.61 -8.04
N GLU A 164 5.21 -9.63 -7.45
CA GLU A 164 5.65 -9.69 -6.06
C GLU A 164 5.61 -8.30 -5.42
N ILE A 165 5.28 -8.26 -4.14
CA ILE A 165 5.33 -7.05 -3.31
C ILE A 165 6.14 -7.40 -2.07
N VAL A 166 7.11 -6.55 -1.69
CA VAL A 166 7.79 -6.69 -0.41
C VAL A 166 7.65 -5.38 0.34
N THR A 167 7.11 -5.45 1.56
CA THR A 167 7.02 -4.30 2.45
C THR A 167 8.05 -4.41 3.57
N LYS A 168 8.50 -3.26 4.06
CA LYS A 168 9.45 -3.13 5.18
C LYS A 168 8.82 -2.28 6.29
N GLU A 169 8.79 -2.80 7.50
CA GLU A 169 8.28 -2.11 8.67
C GLU A 169 9.22 -2.26 9.86
N MET A 170 9.30 -1.22 10.68
CA MET A 170 10.02 -1.29 11.96
C MET A 170 8.99 -1.57 13.07
N ILE A 171 9.10 -2.70 13.72
CA ILE A 171 8.19 -3.14 14.78
C ILE A 171 9.00 -3.55 15.99
N SER A 172 8.58 -3.13 17.19
CA SER A 172 9.27 -3.53 18.43
C SER A 172 9.25 -5.05 18.59
N ARG A 173 10.41 -5.63 18.91
CA ARG A 173 10.57 -7.08 19.18
C ARG A 173 9.63 -7.58 20.25
N LYS A 174 9.34 -6.74 21.25
CA LYS A 174 8.40 -7.04 22.33
C LYS A 174 6.98 -7.30 21.78
N VAL A 175 6.54 -6.51 20.80
CA VAL A 175 5.21 -6.69 20.15
C VAL A 175 5.18 -7.99 19.34
N LEU A 176 6.32 -8.36 18.76
CA LEU A 176 6.46 -9.61 17.97
C LEU A 176 6.66 -10.83 18.86
N GLY A 177 6.78 -10.68 20.18
CA GLY A 177 7.09 -11.80 21.09
C GLY A 177 8.50 -12.36 20.92
N LEU A 178 9.40 -11.60 20.31
CA LEU A 178 10.81 -11.98 20.09
C LEU A 178 11.69 -11.56 21.26
N ALA A 179 12.79 -12.28 21.48
CA ALA A 179 13.81 -11.89 22.45
C ALA A 179 14.39 -10.52 22.07
N PRO A 180 14.80 -9.69 23.07
CA PRO A 180 15.48 -8.43 22.81
C PRO A 180 16.72 -8.65 21.94
N ALA A 181 17.06 -7.68 21.10
CA ALA A 181 18.28 -7.72 20.32
C ALA A 181 19.47 -7.84 21.26
N LYS A 182 20.48 -8.65 20.91
CA LYS A 182 21.74 -8.63 21.64
C LYS A 182 22.34 -7.24 21.45
N PRO A 183 22.79 -6.57 22.52
CA PRO A 183 23.45 -5.29 22.38
C PRO A 183 24.67 -5.46 21.48
N ASN A 184 24.62 -4.90 20.28
CA ASN A 184 25.80 -4.77 19.43
C ASN A 184 26.63 -3.65 20.03
N GLU A 185 27.87 -3.94 20.39
CA GLU A 185 28.83 -2.99 20.99
C GLU A 185 29.19 -1.78 20.08
N GLU A 186 28.62 -1.69 18.86
CA GLU A 186 28.93 -0.66 17.86
C GLU A 186 27.73 0.16 17.38
N VAL A 187 26.54 0.07 17.98
CA VAL A 187 25.43 0.94 17.58
C VAL A 187 25.64 2.31 18.20
N ASN A 188 26.22 3.22 17.43
CA ASN A 188 26.25 4.63 17.75
C ASN A 188 24.81 5.13 17.98
N ASP A 189 24.54 5.63 19.16
CA ASP A 189 23.26 6.21 19.62
C ASP A 189 22.74 7.40 18.78
N GLU A 190 23.40 7.72 17.69
CA GLU A 190 23.15 8.93 16.88
C GLU A 190 21.86 8.85 16.04
N TYR A 191 21.25 7.66 15.86
CA TYR A 191 20.11 7.46 14.98
C TYR A 191 18.77 7.08 15.64
N GLY A 192 18.68 7.12 16.97
CA GLY A 192 17.39 7.02 17.67
C GLY A 192 16.56 5.76 17.40
N ALA A 193 17.15 4.70 16.83
CA ALA A 193 16.57 3.37 16.85
C ALA A 193 16.67 2.86 18.28
N THR A 194 15.55 2.53 18.91
CA THR A 194 15.60 1.81 20.18
C THR A 194 16.14 0.42 19.89
N GLU A 195 17.04 -0.10 20.71
CA GLU A 195 17.65 -1.44 20.63
C GLU A 195 16.62 -2.58 20.50
N ASP A 196 15.34 -2.27 20.61
CA ASP A 196 14.23 -3.20 20.67
C ASP A 196 13.41 -3.28 19.37
N ASP A 197 13.77 -2.53 18.30
CA ASP A 197 13.03 -2.56 17.03
C ASP A 197 13.62 -3.59 16.06
N ALA A 198 12.74 -4.34 15.38
CA ALA A 198 13.11 -5.28 14.34
C ALA A 198 12.57 -4.86 12.97
N GLU A 199 13.34 -5.09 11.92
CA GLU A 199 12.89 -4.97 10.54
C GLU A 199 12.00 -6.17 10.19
N VAL A 200 10.73 -5.90 9.94
CA VAL A 200 9.75 -6.90 9.49
C VAL A 200 9.53 -6.73 8.01
N TYR A 201 9.83 -7.78 7.26
CA TYR A 201 9.58 -7.83 5.82
C TYR A 201 8.35 -8.67 5.56
N THR A 202 7.32 -8.11 4.88
CA THR A 202 6.18 -8.89 4.39
C THR A 202 6.37 -9.15 2.91
N CYS A 203 6.55 -10.42 2.56
CA CYS A 203 6.69 -10.88 1.19
C CYS A 203 5.35 -11.40 0.69
N VAL A 204 4.84 -10.78 -0.37
CA VAL A 204 3.56 -11.12 -1.02
C VAL A 204 3.85 -11.55 -2.44
N ARG A 205 3.50 -12.77 -2.81
CA ARG A 205 3.80 -13.33 -4.12
C ARG A 205 2.61 -14.05 -4.70
N MET A 206 2.45 -13.94 -6.01
CA MET A 206 1.52 -14.79 -6.74
C MET A 206 2.11 -16.17 -6.95
N ASP A 207 1.42 -17.21 -6.49
CA ASP A 207 1.79 -18.59 -6.71
C ASP A 207 1.31 -19.03 -8.10
N GLU A 208 2.25 -19.28 -9.00
CA GLU A 208 1.96 -19.69 -10.39
C GLU A 208 1.17 -21.00 -10.46
N SER A 209 1.36 -21.90 -9.49
CA SER A 209 0.71 -23.21 -9.48
C SER A 209 -0.76 -23.17 -9.12
N SER A 210 -1.13 -22.34 -8.13
CA SER A 210 -2.50 -22.21 -7.64
C SER A 210 -3.22 -20.96 -8.15
N GLY A 211 -2.49 -20.00 -8.70
CA GLY A 211 -3.00 -18.70 -9.10
C GLY A 211 -3.43 -17.82 -7.92
N ASN A 212 -3.11 -18.19 -6.69
CA ASN A 212 -3.48 -17.47 -5.49
C ASN A 212 -2.34 -16.58 -5.00
N TRP A 213 -2.70 -15.49 -4.34
CA TRP A 213 -1.74 -14.69 -3.60
C TRP A 213 -1.37 -15.40 -2.30
N LYS A 214 -0.07 -15.49 -2.00
CA LYS A 214 0.48 -16.00 -0.75
C LYS A 214 1.37 -14.94 -0.15
N TRP A 215 1.29 -14.75 1.17
CA TRP A 215 2.22 -13.85 1.86
C TRP A 215 2.60 -14.40 3.23
N HIS A 216 3.76 -13.96 3.68
CA HIS A 216 4.32 -14.27 4.99
C HIS A 216 5.19 -13.10 5.46
N GLN A 217 5.49 -13.08 6.74
CA GLN A 217 6.40 -12.11 7.34
C GLN A 217 7.72 -12.77 7.71
N GLU A 218 8.81 -12.04 7.48
CA GLU A 218 10.16 -12.46 7.84
C GLU A 218 10.79 -11.42 8.79
N VAL A 219 11.48 -11.91 9.80
CA VAL A 219 12.31 -11.12 10.73
C VAL A 219 13.62 -11.86 10.92
N ASP A 220 14.74 -11.15 10.85
CA ASP A 220 16.09 -11.72 10.97
C ASP A 220 16.27 -12.95 10.04
N ASP A 221 15.75 -12.86 8.83
CA ASP A 221 15.77 -13.92 7.80
C ASP A 221 15.00 -15.21 8.17
N GLN A 222 14.11 -15.16 9.14
CA GLN A 222 13.25 -16.27 9.55
C GLN A 222 11.77 -15.91 9.37
N ILE A 223 11.00 -16.86 8.88
CA ILE A 223 9.55 -16.68 8.73
C ILE A 223 8.90 -16.69 10.12
N LEU A 224 8.12 -15.65 10.42
CA LEU A 224 7.35 -15.57 11.65
C LEU A 224 6.26 -16.66 11.67
N PRO A 225 6.20 -17.49 12.74
CA PRO A 225 5.14 -18.49 12.89
C PRO A 225 3.76 -17.83 12.88
N GLY A 226 2.81 -18.39 12.12
CA GLY A 226 1.45 -17.88 12.04
C GLY A 226 1.24 -16.65 11.15
N SER A 227 2.29 -16.11 10.51
CA SER A 227 2.19 -14.96 9.60
C SER A 227 1.73 -15.32 8.18
N GLN A 228 1.70 -16.60 7.85
CA GLN A 228 1.36 -17.08 6.51
C GLN A 228 -0.14 -16.92 6.24
N SER A 229 -0.47 -16.37 5.09
CA SER A 229 -1.85 -16.19 4.65
C SER A 229 -1.96 -16.31 3.13
N THR A 230 -3.18 -16.56 2.67
CA THR A 230 -3.47 -16.71 1.24
C THR A 230 -4.75 -15.97 0.87
N ALA A 231 -4.84 -15.51 -0.38
CA ALA A 231 -6.06 -14.94 -0.95
C ALA A 231 -6.22 -15.36 -2.41
N PRO A 232 -7.46 -15.48 -2.90
CA PRO A 232 -7.72 -15.74 -4.30
C PRO A 232 -7.15 -14.61 -5.19
N LYS A 233 -6.81 -14.94 -6.43
CA LYS A 233 -6.28 -13.98 -7.40
C LYS A 233 -7.12 -12.70 -7.50
N ASN A 234 -8.43 -12.85 -7.53
CA ASN A 234 -9.38 -11.74 -7.72
C ASN A 234 -9.76 -11.01 -6.42
N ALA A 235 -9.27 -11.44 -5.28
CA ALA A 235 -9.57 -10.86 -3.96
C ALA A 235 -8.30 -10.63 -3.14
N SER A 236 -7.26 -10.12 -3.80
CA SER A 236 -6.04 -9.71 -3.09
C SER A 236 -6.35 -8.55 -2.15
N PRO A 237 -5.93 -8.62 -0.88
CA PRO A 237 -6.04 -7.49 0.03
C PRO A 237 -4.99 -6.40 -0.23
N TRP A 238 -4.06 -6.63 -1.13
CA TRP A 238 -2.99 -5.72 -1.51
C TRP A 238 -3.35 -4.96 -2.78
N LEU A 239 -3.54 -3.65 -2.65
CA LEU A 239 -3.90 -2.77 -3.76
C LEU A 239 -2.71 -1.88 -4.11
N VAL A 240 -2.06 -2.17 -5.24
CA VAL A 240 -0.92 -1.40 -5.77
C VAL A 240 -1.44 -0.40 -6.81
N LEU A 241 -1.47 0.87 -6.44
CA LEU A 241 -1.97 1.95 -7.27
C LEU A 241 -0.84 2.65 -8.02
N ARG A 242 -1.09 2.98 -9.29
CA ARG A 242 -0.25 3.86 -10.12
C ARG A 242 -1.12 4.96 -10.70
N PHE A 243 -0.63 6.20 -10.65
CA PHE A 243 -1.32 7.33 -11.24
C PHE A 243 -1.15 7.37 -12.76
N ASN A 244 0.05 7.00 -13.24
CA ASN A 244 0.36 6.97 -14.66
C ASN A 244 1.23 5.75 -15.00
N THR A 245 0.85 5.00 -16.02
CA THR A 245 1.61 3.86 -16.52
C THR A 245 2.75 4.26 -17.45
N CYS A 246 2.72 5.48 -18.00
CA CYS A 246 3.71 5.97 -18.96
C CYS A 246 4.99 6.49 -18.33
N LEU A 247 5.02 6.78 -17.05
CA LEU A 247 6.20 7.22 -16.35
C LEU A 247 6.89 6.05 -15.67
N LEU A 248 7.76 5.40 -16.44
CA LEU A 248 9.08 4.91 -16.08
C LEU A 248 9.26 4.50 -14.61
N TYR A 249 9.68 3.26 -14.46
CA TYR A 249 10.38 2.76 -13.29
C TYR A 249 9.55 2.53 -12.04
N THR A 250 8.79 1.49 -12.10
CA THR A 250 8.64 0.66 -10.92
C THR A 250 9.18 -0.69 -11.30
N SER A 251 10.45 -0.93 -11.00
CA SER A 251 11.23 -2.14 -11.27
C SER A 251 11.54 -2.47 -12.75
N ASP A 252 12.72 -2.81 -12.97
CA ASP A 252 13.55 -3.52 -13.94
C ASP A 252 12.99 -4.09 -15.25
N ALA A 253 11.71 -4.26 -15.43
CA ALA A 253 11.18 -4.84 -16.68
C ALA A 253 11.34 -3.91 -17.92
N ALA A 254 11.69 -2.64 -17.73
CA ALA A 254 11.93 -1.72 -18.83
C ALA A 254 13.40 -1.78 -19.35
N ASP A 255 14.35 -2.17 -18.50
CA ASP A 255 15.77 -2.27 -18.89
C ASP A 255 16.05 -3.53 -19.72
N ASP A 256 15.27 -4.59 -19.56
CA ASP A 256 15.43 -5.81 -20.36
C ASP A 256 14.87 -5.71 -21.78
N MET A 257 14.06 -4.68 -22.09
CA MET A 257 13.53 -4.45 -23.44
C MET A 257 14.47 -3.65 -24.36
N PHE A 258 15.57 -3.10 -23.81
CA PHE A 258 16.59 -2.37 -24.59
C PHE A 258 17.98 -3.03 -24.59
N ARG A 259 18.08 -4.25 -24.13
CA ARG A 259 19.22 -5.16 -24.34
C ARG A 259 18.84 -6.28 -25.28
#